data_b7898785f54038d136451f3f0077eccb
#
_entry.id   b7898785f54038d136451f3f0077eccb
#
_cell.length_a   1.000
_cell.length_b   1.000
_cell.length_c   1.000
_cell.angle_alpha   90.00
_cell.angle_beta   90.00
_cell.angle_gamma   90.00
#
_symmetry.space_group_name_H-M   'P 1'
#
loop_
_entity.id
_entity.type
_entity.pdbx_description
1 polymer ?
#
loop_
_entity_poly.entity_id
_entity_poly.type
_entity_poly.pdbx_seq_one_letter_code
_entity_poly.pdbx_strand_id
1 'polypeptide(L)' 'MSVTILDELEAKIKQAVETIQLLQVEIEELKEKNETAKKENETLRQEHEQLKAEQQNFQDRLRSLLGQIENV' A
#
# COMPACT_ATOMS: atom_id res chain seq x y z
N MET A 1 48.02 -2.88 -24.40
CA MET A 1 46.74 -2.56 -25.07
C MET A 1 45.59 -3.44 -24.57
N SER A 2 45.71 -4.76 -24.61
CA SER A 2 44.68 -5.65 -24.13
C SER A 2 44.38 -5.50 -22.63
N VAL A 3 45.38 -5.15 -21.81
CA VAL A 3 45.20 -4.94 -20.37
C VAL A 3 44.33 -3.72 -20.11
N THR A 4 44.48 -2.65 -20.86
CA THR A 4 43.65 -1.45 -20.70
C THR A 4 42.19 -1.71 -21.07
N ILE A 5 41.95 -2.49 -22.13
CA ILE A 5 40.58 -2.89 -22.53
C ILE A 5 39.97 -3.78 -21.48
N LEU A 6 40.74 -4.73 -20.93
CA LEU A 6 40.28 -5.61 -19.87
C LEU A 6 39.94 -4.84 -18.57
N ASP A 7 40.78 -3.85 -18.24
CA ASP A 7 40.56 -2.98 -17.09
C ASP A 7 39.26 -2.18 -17.23
N GLU A 8 39.03 -1.64 -18.43
CA GLU A 8 37.76 -0.92 -18.71
C GLU A 8 36.57 -1.83 -18.65
N LEU A 9 36.68 -3.04 -19.20
CA LEU A 9 35.59 -4.05 -19.14
C LEU A 9 35.33 -4.46 -17.71
N GLU A 10 36.36 -4.72 -16.93
CA GLU A 10 36.24 -5.07 -15.52
C GLU A 10 35.52 -3.98 -14.73
N ALA A 11 35.90 -2.71 -14.97
CA ALA A 11 35.27 -1.57 -14.32
C ALA A 11 33.75 -1.48 -14.66
N LYS A 12 33.41 -1.72 -15.92
CA LYS A 12 32.00 -1.70 -16.37
C LYS A 12 31.21 -2.86 -15.78
N ILE A 13 31.80 -4.03 -15.70
CA ILE A 13 31.16 -5.20 -15.07
C ILE A 13 30.89 -4.91 -13.59
N LYS A 14 31.87 -4.38 -12.88
CA LYS A 14 31.75 -4.02 -11.48
C LYS A 14 30.63 -3.01 -11.26
N GLN A 15 30.58 -1.99 -12.11
CA GLN A 15 29.54 -0.95 -12.06
C GLN A 15 28.16 -1.55 -12.30
N ALA A 16 28.03 -2.47 -13.28
CA ALA A 16 26.78 -3.16 -13.56
C ALA A 16 26.33 -4.02 -12.38
N VAL A 17 27.25 -4.73 -11.75
CA VAL A 17 26.93 -5.54 -10.55
C VAL A 17 26.45 -4.64 -9.41
N GLU A 18 27.12 -3.53 -9.16
CA GLU A 18 26.72 -2.57 -8.12
C GLU A 18 25.32 -2.02 -8.40
N THR A 19 25.02 -1.71 -9.66
CA THR A 19 23.69 -1.24 -10.08
C THR A 19 22.62 -2.30 -9.86
N ILE A 20 22.93 -3.56 -10.22
CA ILE A 20 22.01 -4.67 -9.99
C ILE A 20 21.70 -4.84 -8.50
N GLN A 21 22.72 -4.78 -7.65
CA GLN A 21 22.55 -4.90 -6.20
C GLN A 21 21.69 -3.77 -5.65
N LEU A 22 21.90 -2.54 -6.10
CA LEU A 22 21.09 -1.40 -5.70
C LEU A 22 19.63 -1.58 -6.12
N LEU A 23 19.40 -2.03 -7.36
CA LEU A 23 18.05 -2.29 -7.87
C LEU A 23 17.35 -3.40 -7.09
N GLN A 24 18.09 -4.43 -6.67
CA GLN A 24 17.53 -5.50 -5.84
C GLN A 24 17.04 -4.96 -4.49
N VAL A 25 17.81 -4.07 -3.87
CA VAL A 25 17.40 -3.40 -2.62
C VAL A 25 16.16 -2.55 -2.85
N GLU A 26 16.12 -1.77 -3.93
CA GLU A 26 14.96 -0.94 -4.26
C GLU A 26 13.70 -1.78 -4.49
N ILE A 27 13.82 -2.92 -5.16
CA ILE A 27 12.71 -3.85 -5.38
C ILE A 27 12.17 -4.35 -4.05
N GLU A 28 13.03 -4.75 -3.12
CA GLU A 28 12.60 -5.20 -1.80
C GLU A 28 11.88 -4.11 -1.02
N GLU A 29 12.40 -2.88 -1.06
CA GLU A 29 11.75 -1.73 -0.43
C GLU A 29 10.37 -1.45 -1.03
N LEU A 30 10.24 -1.53 -2.35
CA LEU A 30 8.96 -1.34 -3.03
C LEU A 30 7.96 -2.44 -2.69
N LYS A 31 8.42 -3.68 -2.57
CA LYS A 31 7.58 -4.80 -2.14
C LYS A 31 7.04 -4.57 -0.73
N GLU A 32 7.87 -4.11 0.19
CA GLU A 32 7.46 -3.81 1.55
C GLU A 32 6.44 -2.66 1.60
N LYS A 33 6.69 -1.60 0.83
CA LYS A 33 5.75 -0.48 0.73
C LYS A 33 4.41 -0.90 0.15
N ASN A 34 4.43 -1.75 -0.88
CA ASN A 34 3.20 -2.28 -1.46
C ASN A 34 2.42 -3.13 -0.47
N GLU A 35 3.10 -3.97 0.29
CA GLU A 35 2.46 -4.80 1.31
C GLU A 35 1.82 -3.95 2.39
N THR A 36 2.52 -2.92 2.86
CA THR A 36 2.01 -1.97 3.84
C THR A 36 0.79 -1.23 3.29
N ALA A 37 0.87 -0.75 2.05
CA ALA A 37 -0.25 -0.05 1.41
C ALA A 37 -1.48 -0.94 1.27
N LYS A 38 -1.31 -2.20 0.93
CA LYS A 38 -2.41 -3.17 0.86
C LYS A 38 -3.09 -3.37 2.20
N LYS A 39 -2.31 -3.49 3.27
CA LYS A 39 -2.84 -3.64 4.63
C LYS A 39 -3.60 -2.41 5.07
N GLU A 40 -3.04 -1.23 4.80
CA GLU A 40 -3.70 0.04 5.11
C GLU A 40 -5.01 0.19 4.34
N ASN A 41 -5.02 -0.17 3.05
CA ASN A 41 -6.23 -0.14 2.24
C ASN A 41 -7.30 -1.08 2.79
N GLU A 42 -6.93 -2.28 3.20
CA GLU A 42 -7.87 -3.23 3.78
C GLU A 42 -8.45 -2.73 5.10
N THR A 43 -7.60 -2.14 5.94
CA THR A 43 -8.04 -1.54 7.20
C THR A 43 -9.00 -0.38 6.96
N LEU A 44 -8.68 0.51 6.03
CA LEU A 44 -9.55 1.63 5.67
C LEU A 44 -10.89 1.15 5.10
N ARG A 45 -10.88 0.11 4.28
CA ARG A 45 -12.10 -0.48 3.74
C ARG A 45 -13.00 -1.02 4.85
N GLN A 46 -12.42 -1.73 5.80
CA GLN A 46 -13.16 -2.28 6.94
C GLN A 46 -13.73 -1.18 7.83
N GLU A 47 -12.92 -0.16 8.13
CA GLU A 47 -13.37 1.00 8.90
C GLU A 47 -14.52 1.74 8.20
N HIS A 48 -14.40 1.91 6.89
CA HIS A 48 -15.43 2.56 6.08
C HIS A 48 -16.74 1.78 6.11
N GLU A 49 -16.67 0.46 5.96
CA GLU A 49 -17.84 -0.40 6.03
C GLU A 49 -18.50 -0.36 7.41
N GLN A 50 -17.69 -0.34 8.46
CA GLN A 50 -18.18 -0.26 9.83
C GLN A 50 -18.89 1.08 10.09
N LEU A 51 -18.29 2.19 9.68
CA LEU A 51 -18.90 3.52 9.81
C LEU A 51 -20.20 3.61 9.02
N LYS A 52 -20.24 3.04 7.83
CA LYS A 52 -21.44 3.01 7.00
C LYS A 52 -22.56 2.22 7.67
N ALA A 53 -22.22 1.09 8.26
CA ALA A 53 -23.20 0.26 8.99
C ALA A 53 -23.71 0.98 10.23
N GLU A 54 -22.85 1.64 10.98
CA GLU A 54 -23.23 2.44 12.16
C GLU A 54 -24.15 3.60 11.77
N GLN A 55 -23.82 4.29 10.68
CA GLN A 55 -24.64 5.40 10.18
C GLN A 55 -26.02 4.91 9.75
N GLN A 56 -26.07 3.78 9.06
CA GLN A 56 -27.36 3.18 8.65
C GLN A 56 -28.20 2.78 9.87
N ASN A 57 -27.57 2.18 10.86
CA ASN A 57 -28.24 1.81 12.11
C ASN A 57 -28.78 3.05 12.84
N PHE A 58 -28.00 4.12 12.90
CA PHE A 58 -28.43 5.38 13.49
C PHE A 58 -29.66 5.95 12.76
N GLN A 59 -29.63 5.96 11.43
CA GLN A 59 -30.75 6.45 10.63
C GLN A 59 -32.00 5.62 10.83
N ASP A 60 -31.86 4.30 10.88
CA ASP A 60 -33.01 3.39 11.09
C ASP A 60 -33.64 3.58 12.47
N ARG A 61 -32.81 3.72 13.49
CA ARG A 61 -33.28 3.96 14.86
C ARG A 61 -33.95 5.32 14.99
N LEU A 62 -33.37 6.35 14.36
CA LEU A 62 -33.97 7.69 14.35
C LEU A 62 -35.33 7.67 13.67
N ARG A 63 -35.44 7.00 12.53
CA ARG A 63 -36.72 6.86 11.81
C ARG A 63 -37.77 6.14 12.65
N SER A 64 -37.35 5.08 13.33
CA SER A 64 -38.22 4.33 14.22
C SER A 64 -38.74 5.18 15.37
N LEU A 65 -37.86 5.97 15.99
CA LEU A 65 -38.24 6.87 17.09
C LEU A 65 -39.19 7.97 16.62
N LEU A 66 -38.92 8.55 15.45
CA LEU A 66 -39.82 9.56 14.86
C LEU A 66 -41.18 8.96 14.55
N GLY A 67 -41.25 7.76 14.05
CA GLY A 67 -42.48 7.03 13.79
C GLY A 67 -43.29 6.80 15.07
N GLN A 68 -42.65 6.51 16.20
CA GLN A 68 -43.30 6.37 17.49
C GLN A 68 -43.94 7.67 17.96
N ILE A 69 -43.24 8.78 17.76
CA ILE A 69 -43.75 10.13 18.12
C ILE A 69 -44.96 10.47 17.25
N GLU A 70 -44.89 10.20 15.95
CA GLU A 70 -46.00 10.47 15.02
C GLU A 70 -47.26 9.72 15.31
N ASN A 71 -47.17 8.57 15.94
CA ASN A 71 -48.30 7.72 16.30
C ASN A 71 -48.95 8.07 17.64
N VAL A 72 -48.40 9.03 18.34
CA VAL A 72 -48.96 9.56 19.58
C VAL A 72 -49.91 10.69 19.26
#